data_70a264d8dc981d46fe2c850118b8ac38
#
_entry.id   70a264d8dc981d46fe2c850118b8ac38
#
_cell.length_a   1.000
_cell.length_b   1.000
_cell.length_c   1.000
_cell.angle_alpha   90.00
_cell.angle_beta   90.00
_cell.angle_gamma   90.00
#
_symmetry.space_group_name_H-M   'P 1'
#
loop_
_entity.id
_entity.type
_entity.pdbx_description
1 polymer ?
#
loop_
_entity_poly.entity_id
_entity_poly.type
_entity_poly.pdbx_seq_one_letter_code
_entity_poly.pdbx_strand_id
1 'polypeptide(L)'
;MKSVLAIAGILTLASCSSSEDFFTENLGDNNKSVKMTFTASQENGSATRTAIGKDDENTIILWSEGDIIKVTNGTETNDFTLTAGQGTTKATFNGEISESATYYAIYPNQNGVSFSGNKFSGVELKAEQEAVEGSFDPKAAIMVAKSNGTNLPFKNVVAYFKVTPTFDCSEIVVTAHKSTDALAGTFDVAIDGEGTPSISKITKKSREVKLTGIIEKDKDYYILLLPGTFENGFSVTLKPKDDTTKKYFKQKNSSFTLNRNDLWNLGKMEGATEVSESTIPYITFTADEKQTFKYYDNYTQAHEGANEYLEYSVNGGEWKKFADVVSFSAVSFGGGNGNLRLRAKVGQENYKESDAGPMFKFGNKTVEVKCTGDIRTLIDYENYYCANTSNAKFMNFFNSMKNLKSAPYLPSMELASQCYYAMFKGCTGLTTAPELRATTLDTFCYREMFYGCTSLTTAPELPATKLAFYCYNKMFYGCSKLSKVTMLATDYYASFCLNKWLDNAGTSADGRTLKLANQKVYNGIKKEGYLPEQWQLGQAIIEYNNQ
;
A
#
# COMPACT_ATOMS: atom_id res chain seq x y z
N MET A 1 -6.78 -75.61 23.55
CA MET A 1 -7.48 -76.03 24.79
C MET A 1 -8.33 -74.84 25.20
N LYS A 2 -9.64 -74.96 25.04
CA LYS A 2 -10.74 -74.94 26.01
C LYS A 2 -10.78 -73.63 26.82
N SER A 3 -11.84 -72.87 27.01
CA SER A 3 -13.32 -73.10 26.86
C SER A 3 -13.98 -71.71 27.06
N VAL A 4 -14.87 -71.26 26.27
CA VAL A 4 -16.33 -71.09 26.38
C VAL A 4 -16.87 -71.10 27.84
N LEU A 5 -17.61 -70.01 28.19
CA LEU A 5 -18.92 -70.11 28.81
C LEU A 5 -19.72 -68.80 28.68
N ALA A 6 -20.92 -68.97 28.15
CA ALA A 6 -22.03 -68.02 28.16
C ALA A 6 -23.01 -68.36 29.28
N ILE A 7 -23.71 -67.40 29.88
CA ILE A 7 -25.02 -67.57 30.60
C ILE A 7 -25.71 -66.21 30.51
N ALA A 8 -26.75 -65.94 29.83
CA ALA A 8 -28.14 -66.29 29.72
C ALA A 8 -29.04 -66.00 30.95
N GLY A 9 -30.03 -65.15 30.73
CA GLY A 9 -31.38 -65.18 31.35
C GLY A 9 -31.54 -64.13 32.45
N ILE A 10 -32.59 -63.35 32.53
CA ILE A 10 -34.02 -63.80 32.62
C ILE A 10 -34.95 -62.62 32.24
N LEU A 11 -35.93 -62.88 31.41
CA LEU A 11 -37.18 -62.10 31.22
C LEU A 11 -38.07 -62.22 32.47
N THR A 12 -38.72 -61.10 32.85
CA THR A 12 -40.05 -61.19 33.49
C THR A 12 -41.02 -60.26 32.77
N LEU A 13 -42.01 -60.88 32.16
CA LEU A 13 -43.23 -60.30 31.65
C LEU A 13 -44.20 -60.05 32.81
N ALA A 14 -44.85 -58.91 32.83
CA ALA A 14 -46.15 -58.74 33.45
C ALA A 14 -47.03 -57.86 32.59
N SER A 15 -48.22 -58.36 32.33
CA SER A 15 -49.16 -58.00 31.31
C SER A 15 -50.20 -56.98 31.74
N CYS A 16 -50.71 -56.29 30.70
CA CYS A 16 -52.10 -55.87 30.44
C CYS A 16 -52.72 -54.71 31.23
N SER A 17 -53.08 -53.63 30.53
CA SER A 17 -54.46 -53.39 30.16
C SER A 17 -54.60 -52.28 29.11
N SER A 18 -55.56 -52.49 28.22
CA SER A 18 -55.92 -51.71 27.05
C SER A 18 -56.46 -50.32 27.36
N SER A 19 -56.03 -49.31 26.57
CA SER A 19 -56.92 -48.30 26.04
C SER A 19 -56.32 -47.78 24.70
N GLU A 20 -57.11 -47.89 23.64
CA GLU A 20 -56.78 -47.33 22.33
C GLU A 20 -56.79 -45.78 22.44
N ASP A 21 -55.65 -45.16 22.36
CA ASP A 21 -55.56 -43.75 22.00
C ASP A 21 -54.77 -43.61 20.71
N PHE A 22 -55.40 -43.08 19.72
CA PHE A 22 -54.85 -42.65 18.43
C PHE A 22 -53.73 -41.68 18.69
N PHE A 23 -52.48 -42.10 18.61
CA PHE A 23 -51.35 -41.21 18.50
C PHE A 23 -51.23 -40.75 17.07
N THR A 24 -51.64 -39.51 16.81
CA THR A 24 -51.11 -38.73 15.72
C THR A 24 -49.60 -38.62 15.97
N GLU A 25 -48.80 -39.24 15.13
CA GLU A 25 -47.37 -38.96 15.06
C GLU A 25 -47.20 -37.46 14.79
N ASN A 26 -46.94 -36.70 15.82
CA ASN A 26 -46.28 -35.42 15.67
C ASN A 26 -44.89 -35.75 15.10
N LEU A 27 -44.71 -35.48 13.80
CA LEU A 27 -43.39 -35.30 13.21
C LEU A 27 -42.69 -34.25 14.05
N GLY A 28 -41.86 -34.70 14.97
CA GLY A 28 -41.08 -33.85 15.88
C GLY A 28 -40.29 -32.86 15.06
N ASP A 29 -40.43 -31.63 15.45
CA ASP A 29 -39.63 -30.49 15.03
C ASP A 29 -38.13 -30.84 15.28
N ASN A 30 -37.44 -31.29 14.21
CA ASN A 30 -36.04 -31.70 14.24
C ASN A 30 -35.08 -30.51 14.43
N ASN A 31 -35.55 -29.37 14.94
CA ASN A 31 -34.81 -28.13 15.07
C ASN A 31 -34.63 -27.71 16.54
N LYS A 32 -34.49 -28.65 17.45
CA LYS A 32 -34.26 -28.32 18.86
C LYS A 32 -32.77 -28.12 19.10
N SER A 33 -32.36 -26.89 19.41
CA SER A 33 -31.01 -26.56 19.83
C SER A 33 -30.66 -27.37 21.08
N VAL A 34 -29.50 -28.02 21.08
CA VAL A 34 -28.96 -28.83 22.17
C VAL A 34 -27.66 -28.28 22.70
N LYS A 35 -27.37 -28.52 23.98
CA LYS A 35 -26.05 -28.16 24.55
C LYS A 35 -24.98 -28.98 23.87
N MET A 36 -23.98 -28.33 23.30
CA MET A 36 -22.84 -28.95 22.64
C MET A 36 -21.53 -28.43 23.19
N THR A 37 -20.55 -29.33 23.18
CA THR A 37 -19.17 -29.01 23.54
C THR A 37 -18.28 -29.22 22.32
N PHE A 38 -17.56 -28.17 21.91
CA PHE A 38 -16.55 -28.24 20.85
C PHE A 38 -15.15 -28.19 21.45
N THR A 39 -14.25 -29.00 20.91
CA THR A 39 -12.82 -28.90 21.17
C THR A 39 -12.17 -28.12 20.02
N ALA A 40 -11.59 -26.98 20.31
CA ALA A 40 -10.85 -26.19 19.34
C ALA A 40 -9.37 -26.58 19.37
N SER A 41 -8.80 -26.81 18.20
CA SER A 41 -7.35 -26.96 17.98
C SER A 41 -6.91 -26.00 16.90
N GLN A 42 -5.61 -25.69 16.86
CA GLN A 42 -5.07 -24.75 15.88
C GLN A 42 -4.11 -25.47 14.93
N GLU A 43 -3.98 -24.91 13.70
CA GLU A 43 -3.04 -25.46 12.72
C GLU A 43 -1.60 -25.35 13.22
N ASN A 44 -0.79 -26.38 12.97
CA ASN A 44 0.65 -26.36 13.22
C ASN A 44 1.32 -25.47 12.18
N GLY A 45 1.98 -24.40 12.60
CA GLY A 45 2.66 -23.45 11.72
C GLY A 45 3.36 -22.35 12.51
N SER A 46 4.26 -21.61 11.87
CA SER A 46 5.23 -20.72 12.52
C SER A 46 4.65 -19.57 13.34
N ALA A 47 3.35 -19.30 13.34
CA ALA A 47 2.74 -18.26 14.16
C ALA A 47 1.22 -18.36 14.22
N THR A 48 0.65 -18.92 15.29
CA THR A 48 -0.79 -18.87 15.51
C THR A 48 -1.13 -18.67 16.99
N ARG A 49 -1.89 -17.56 17.36
CA ARG A 49 -2.27 -17.34 18.78
C ARG A 49 -3.38 -16.31 19.02
N THR A 50 -4.07 -16.48 20.17
CA THR A 50 -4.76 -15.40 20.89
C THR A 50 -3.81 -14.72 21.91
N ALA A 51 -2.76 -15.42 22.36
CA ALA A 51 -1.60 -14.86 23.08
C ALA A 51 -0.34 -15.65 22.71
N ILE A 52 0.85 -15.03 22.71
CA ILE A 52 2.11 -15.68 22.31
C ILE A 52 2.79 -16.44 23.48
N GLY A 53 3.00 -17.78 23.38
CA GLY A 53 3.89 -18.60 24.20
C GLY A 53 5.15 -19.01 23.42
N LYS A 54 6.16 -19.54 24.03
CA LYS A 54 7.30 -20.17 23.36
C LYS A 54 7.30 -21.65 23.70
N ASP A 55 7.49 -22.48 22.68
CA ASP A 55 7.78 -23.88 22.84
C ASP A 55 8.93 -24.21 21.89
N ASP A 56 10.10 -24.55 22.44
CA ASP A 56 11.34 -24.95 21.75
C ASP A 56 11.57 -24.34 20.37
N GLU A 57 11.70 -22.98 20.29
CA GLU A 57 11.96 -22.19 19.08
C GLU A 57 10.73 -21.83 18.20
N ASN A 58 9.56 -22.43 18.43
CA ASN A 58 8.34 -22.10 17.68
C ASN A 58 7.42 -21.15 18.45
N THR A 59 6.87 -20.21 17.72
CA THR A 59 5.82 -19.31 18.24
C THR A 59 4.47 -20.05 18.17
N ILE A 60 3.81 -20.36 19.31
CA ILE A 60 2.52 -21.05 19.38
C ILE A 60 1.38 -20.14 19.85
N ILE A 61 0.12 -20.31 19.44
CA ILE A 61 -1.06 -19.58 19.95
C ILE A 61 -1.67 -20.30 21.13
N LEU A 62 -2.11 -19.49 22.10
CA LEU A 62 -2.76 -19.98 23.30
C LEU A 62 -4.15 -19.34 23.41
N TRP A 63 -5.16 -20.13 23.70
CA TRP A 63 -6.49 -19.63 24.02
C TRP A 63 -6.47 -18.84 25.33
N SER A 64 -7.22 -17.73 25.37
CA SER A 64 -7.25 -16.82 26.52
C SER A 64 -8.58 -16.91 27.27
N GLU A 65 -8.56 -16.60 28.56
CA GLU A 65 -9.79 -16.48 29.35
C GLU A 65 -10.75 -15.47 28.72
N GLY A 66 -12.03 -15.86 28.62
CA GLY A 66 -13.06 -15.02 28.00
C GLY A 66 -13.16 -15.13 26.47
N ASP A 67 -12.35 -15.97 25.83
CA ASP A 67 -12.49 -16.21 24.38
C ASP A 67 -13.88 -16.76 24.04
N ILE A 68 -14.46 -16.23 22.97
CA ILE A 68 -15.74 -16.65 22.42
C ILE A 68 -15.57 -16.94 20.94
N ILE A 69 -16.04 -18.09 20.50
CA ILE A 69 -16.14 -18.43 19.09
C ILE A 69 -17.59 -18.39 18.63
N LYS A 70 -17.80 -18.06 17.38
CA LYS A 70 -19.10 -18.16 16.72
C LYS A 70 -19.15 -19.46 15.94
N VAL A 71 -20.12 -20.35 16.23
CA VAL A 71 -20.28 -21.63 15.55
C VAL A 71 -21.59 -21.61 14.75
N THR A 72 -21.56 -22.13 13.54
CA THR A 72 -22.74 -22.28 12.69
C THR A 72 -22.81 -23.69 12.08
N ASN A 73 -24.03 -24.21 11.93
CA ASN A 73 -24.33 -25.44 11.19
C ASN A 73 -24.88 -25.14 9.76
N GLY A 74 -24.83 -23.86 9.34
CA GLY A 74 -25.32 -23.39 8.04
C GLY A 74 -26.76 -22.84 8.09
N THR A 75 -27.55 -23.16 9.10
CA THR A 75 -28.93 -22.67 9.30
C THR A 75 -29.02 -21.73 10.50
N GLU A 76 -28.34 -22.04 11.57
CA GLU A 76 -28.24 -21.20 12.77
C GLU A 76 -26.79 -20.90 13.11
N THR A 77 -26.58 -19.85 13.88
CA THR A 77 -25.26 -19.37 14.28
C THR A 77 -25.31 -18.87 15.70
N ASN A 78 -24.50 -19.47 16.59
CA ASN A 78 -24.53 -19.19 18.01
C ASN A 78 -23.12 -18.99 18.58
N ASP A 79 -23.07 -18.32 19.73
CA ASP A 79 -21.84 -18.04 20.46
C ASP A 79 -21.50 -19.21 21.40
N PHE A 80 -20.24 -19.60 21.42
CA PHE A 80 -19.68 -20.63 22.27
C PHE A 80 -18.57 -20.03 23.11
N THR A 81 -18.66 -20.17 24.42
CA THR A 81 -17.70 -19.61 25.38
C THR A 81 -16.66 -20.64 25.80
N LEU A 82 -15.43 -20.20 25.97
CA LEU A 82 -14.33 -21.01 26.48
C LEU A 82 -14.62 -21.45 27.92
N THR A 83 -14.49 -22.74 28.16
CA THR A 83 -14.73 -23.36 29.49
C THR A 83 -13.53 -24.11 30.03
N ALA A 84 -12.56 -24.49 29.17
CA ALA A 84 -11.30 -25.13 29.60
C ALA A 84 -10.22 -24.94 28.52
N GLY A 85 -8.95 -25.06 28.90
CA GLY A 85 -7.83 -25.00 27.96
C GLY A 85 -7.24 -23.59 27.76
N GLN A 86 -7.55 -22.61 28.60
CA GLN A 86 -6.85 -21.33 28.61
C GLN A 86 -5.33 -21.53 28.84
N GLY A 87 -4.53 -20.73 28.15
CA GLY A 87 -3.07 -20.87 28.17
C GLY A 87 -2.52 -22.06 27.41
N THR A 88 -3.34 -22.75 26.61
CA THR A 88 -2.92 -23.91 25.78
C THR A 88 -3.36 -23.75 24.32
N THR A 89 -2.84 -24.62 23.45
CA THR A 89 -3.19 -24.67 22.02
C THR A 89 -4.52 -25.37 21.72
N LYS A 90 -5.08 -26.06 22.73
CA LYS A 90 -6.36 -26.78 22.64
C LYS A 90 -7.30 -26.26 23.70
N ALA A 91 -8.53 -25.95 23.32
CA ALA A 91 -9.53 -25.42 24.24
C ALA A 91 -10.89 -26.08 24.04
N THR A 92 -11.72 -25.99 25.08
CA THR A 92 -13.10 -26.49 25.08
C THR A 92 -14.05 -25.30 25.14
N PHE A 93 -15.03 -25.30 24.25
CA PHE A 93 -16.07 -24.28 24.14
C PHE A 93 -17.45 -24.91 24.31
N ASN A 94 -18.30 -24.31 25.11
CA ASN A 94 -19.67 -24.76 25.37
C ASN A 94 -20.67 -23.71 24.86
N GLY A 95 -21.75 -24.20 24.27
CA GLY A 95 -22.88 -23.41 23.76
C GLY A 95 -24.05 -24.29 23.37
N GLU A 96 -25.00 -23.74 22.65
CA GLU A 96 -26.20 -24.46 22.16
C GLU A 96 -26.31 -24.30 20.64
N ILE A 97 -26.48 -25.43 19.93
CA ILE A 97 -26.72 -25.46 18.48
C ILE A 97 -27.39 -26.79 18.11
N SER A 98 -28.20 -26.83 17.06
CA SER A 98 -28.79 -28.08 16.57
C SER A 98 -27.73 -28.99 15.96
N GLU A 99 -27.88 -30.29 16.11
CA GLU A 99 -26.99 -31.30 15.52
C GLU A 99 -26.94 -31.18 13.99
N SER A 100 -25.75 -31.32 13.45
CA SER A 100 -25.46 -31.23 12.01
C SER A 100 -24.29 -32.12 11.60
N ALA A 101 -24.26 -32.52 10.34
CA ALA A 101 -23.15 -33.27 9.76
C ALA A 101 -21.86 -32.41 9.60
N THR A 102 -22.00 -31.08 9.54
CA THR A 102 -20.87 -30.17 9.36
C THR A 102 -21.09 -28.90 10.17
N TYR A 103 -20.04 -28.44 10.82
CA TYR A 103 -19.99 -27.19 11.55
C TYR A 103 -18.88 -26.30 11.00
N TYR A 104 -19.13 -25.00 11.06
CA TYR A 104 -18.15 -23.96 10.75
C TYR A 104 -18.00 -23.05 11.96
N ALA A 105 -16.82 -22.52 12.17
CA ALA A 105 -16.60 -21.59 13.26
C ALA A 105 -15.68 -20.44 12.85
N ILE A 106 -15.83 -19.30 13.52
CA ILE A 106 -14.96 -18.13 13.38
C ILE A 106 -14.56 -17.59 14.76
N TYR A 107 -13.32 -17.17 14.88
CA TYR A 107 -12.75 -16.45 16.01
C TYR A 107 -12.08 -15.16 15.50
N PRO A 108 -12.10 -14.05 16.23
CA PRO A 108 -12.96 -13.82 17.40
C PRO A 108 -14.44 -13.68 17.02
N ASN A 109 -15.31 -13.78 18.00
CA ASN A 109 -16.73 -13.47 17.80
C ASN A 109 -16.87 -12.01 17.36
N GLN A 110 -17.41 -11.78 16.16
CA GLN A 110 -17.65 -10.45 15.62
C GLN A 110 -19.15 -10.24 15.35
N ASN A 111 -19.67 -9.08 15.78
CA ASN A 111 -21.05 -8.68 15.47
C ASN A 111 -21.20 -8.36 13.98
N GLY A 112 -22.33 -8.75 13.39
CA GLY A 112 -22.64 -8.47 11.98
C GLY A 112 -22.01 -9.43 10.98
N VAL A 113 -21.21 -10.42 11.41
CA VAL A 113 -20.73 -11.49 10.55
C VAL A 113 -21.88 -12.45 10.27
N SER A 114 -22.13 -12.72 9.00
CA SER A 114 -23.11 -13.70 8.51
C SER A 114 -22.43 -14.90 7.84
N PHE A 115 -23.11 -16.04 7.79
CA PHE A 115 -22.61 -17.25 7.13
C PHE A 115 -23.58 -17.75 6.05
N SER A 116 -23.06 -18.06 4.88
CA SER A 116 -23.80 -18.69 3.78
C SER A 116 -22.85 -19.30 2.76
N GLY A 117 -23.17 -20.49 2.24
CA GLY A 117 -22.40 -21.12 1.16
C GLY A 117 -20.92 -21.36 1.50
N ASN A 118 -20.63 -21.89 2.69
CA ASN A 118 -19.26 -22.12 3.21
C ASN A 118 -18.42 -20.83 3.35
N LYS A 119 -19.08 -19.70 3.59
CA LYS A 119 -18.42 -18.40 3.62
C LYS A 119 -18.94 -17.54 4.77
N PHE A 120 -18.04 -16.98 5.56
CA PHE A 120 -18.32 -15.88 6.46
C PHE A 120 -18.21 -14.56 5.71
N SER A 121 -19.22 -13.69 5.82
CA SER A 121 -19.26 -12.38 5.18
C SER A 121 -19.33 -11.27 6.20
N GLY A 122 -18.68 -10.14 5.89
CA GLY A 122 -18.62 -8.99 6.78
C GLY A 122 -17.60 -9.13 7.92
N VAL A 123 -16.59 -10.01 7.75
CA VAL A 123 -15.48 -10.15 8.71
C VAL A 123 -14.60 -8.90 8.65
N GLU A 124 -14.22 -8.36 9.80
CA GLU A 124 -13.43 -7.13 9.89
C GLU A 124 -12.08 -7.39 10.56
N LEU A 125 -11.00 -6.98 9.88
CA LEU A 125 -9.71 -6.71 10.52
C LEU A 125 -9.59 -5.20 10.70
N LYS A 126 -9.53 -4.74 11.94
CA LYS A 126 -9.44 -3.32 12.24
C LYS A 126 -8.05 -2.77 11.88
N ALA A 127 -8.03 -1.56 11.35
CA ALA A 127 -6.81 -0.81 11.08
C ALA A 127 -6.14 -0.27 12.36
N GLU A 128 -6.86 -0.21 13.46
CA GLU A 128 -6.35 0.20 14.77
C GLU A 128 -6.36 -1.01 15.70
N GLN A 129 -5.18 -1.36 16.22
CA GLN A 129 -4.95 -2.52 17.06
C GLN A 129 -4.30 -2.09 18.38
N GLU A 130 -4.60 -2.80 19.46
CA GLU A 130 -4.05 -2.54 20.78
C GLU A 130 -2.69 -3.25 20.97
N ALA A 131 -1.71 -2.54 21.52
CA ALA A 131 -0.39 -3.08 21.78
C ALA A 131 -0.43 -4.03 22.98
N VAL A 132 0.05 -5.27 22.77
CA VAL A 132 0.23 -6.27 23.81
C VAL A 132 1.68 -6.72 23.80
N GLU A 133 2.42 -6.51 24.91
CA GLU A 133 3.83 -6.90 25.02
C GLU A 133 4.01 -8.40 24.74
N GLY A 134 4.93 -8.72 23.85
CA GLY A 134 5.22 -10.08 23.44
C GLY A 134 4.10 -10.78 22.68
N SER A 135 3.01 -10.06 22.29
CA SER A 135 1.82 -10.62 21.65
C SER A 135 1.18 -9.63 20.66
N PHE A 136 -0.07 -9.85 20.32
CA PHE A 136 -0.90 -9.05 19.41
C PHE A 136 -2.27 -8.77 20.04
N ASP A 137 -3.03 -7.85 19.44
CA ASP A 137 -4.43 -7.60 19.80
C ASP A 137 -5.28 -8.87 19.53
N PRO A 138 -5.86 -9.52 20.57
CA PRO A 138 -6.67 -10.72 20.38
C PRO A 138 -7.86 -10.52 19.43
N LYS A 139 -8.41 -9.31 19.36
CA LYS A 139 -9.53 -8.97 18.47
C LYS A 139 -9.14 -8.96 16.99
N ALA A 140 -7.85 -8.93 16.68
CA ALA A 140 -7.31 -8.98 15.31
C ALA A 140 -6.98 -10.42 14.86
N ALA A 141 -6.94 -11.42 15.76
CA ALA A 141 -6.52 -12.79 15.47
C ALA A 141 -7.62 -13.61 14.77
N ILE A 142 -7.94 -13.28 13.54
CA ILE A 142 -9.03 -13.90 12.79
C ILE A 142 -8.64 -15.32 12.37
N MET A 143 -9.44 -16.30 12.82
CA MET A 143 -9.31 -17.72 12.49
C MET A 143 -10.66 -18.32 12.14
N VAL A 144 -10.68 -19.33 11.27
CA VAL A 144 -11.89 -20.09 10.92
C VAL A 144 -11.63 -21.59 11.02
N ALA A 145 -12.70 -22.34 11.27
CA ALA A 145 -12.67 -23.80 11.28
C ALA A 145 -13.84 -24.38 10.48
N LYS A 146 -13.63 -25.60 9.96
CA LYS A 146 -14.68 -26.47 9.39
C LYS A 146 -14.46 -27.86 9.95
N SER A 147 -15.53 -28.52 10.38
CA SER A 147 -15.47 -29.86 10.93
C SER A 147 -16.74 -30.64 10.66
N ASN A 148 -16.61 -31.96 10.46
CA ASN A 148 -17.73 -32.90 10.40
C ASN A 148 -18.05 -33.53 11.78
N GLY A 149 -17.60 -32.91 12.86
CA GLY A 149 -17.81 -33.34 14.23
C GLY A 149 -17.54 -32.22 15.23
N THR A 150 -17.28 -32.55 16.48
CA THR A 150 -17.09 -31.60 17.58
C THR A 150 -15.63 -31.10 17.75
N ASN A 151 -14.69 -31.54 16.92
CA ASN A 151 -13.34 -31.01 16.91
C ASN A 151 -13.17 -29.94 15.82
N LEU A 152 -12.92 -28.71 16.20
CA LEU A 152 -12.79 -27.56 15.32
C LEU A 152 -11.30 -27.24 15.07
N PRO A 153 -10.73 -27.65 13.93
CA PRO A 153 -9.35 -27.31 13.56
C PRO A 153 -9.28 -25.90 12.99
N PHE A 154 -9.00 -24.92 13.84
CA PHE A 154 -8.88 -23.52 13.42
C PHE A 154 -7.65 -23.26 12.56
N LYS A 155 -7.85 -22.53 11.47
CA LYS A 155 -6.80 -22.03 10.57
C LYS A 155 -6.81 -20.51 10.52
N ASN A 156 -5.64 -19.89 10.54
CA ASN A 156 -5.49 -18.44 10.46
C ASN A 156 -5.93 -17.89 9.12
N VAL A 157 -6.53 -16.71 9.17
CA VAL A 157 -6.93 -15.91 8.01
C VAL A 157 -5.92 -14.80 7.72
N VAL A 158 -5.28 -14.28 8.76
CA VAL A 158 -4.36 -13.13 8.75
C VAL A 158 -2.89 -13.56 8.76
N ALA A 159 -2.00 -12.61 8.59
CA ALA A 159 -0.56 -12.75 8.72
C ALA A 159 -0.04 -11.86 9.87
N TYR A 160 1.17 -12.13 10.34
CA TYR A 160 1.79 -11.53 11.52
C TYR A 160 3.01 -10.73 11.12
N PHE A 161 3.13 -9.53 11.67
CA PHE A 161 4.23 -8.62 11.45
C PHE A 161 4.86 -8.25 12.80
N LYS A 162 6.06 -8.79 13.07
CA LYS A 162 6.77 -8.56 14.31
C LYS A 162 7.66 -7.33 14.22
N VAL A 163 7.61 -6.45 15.23
CA VAL A 163 8.47 -5.27 15.35
C VAL A 163 8.98 -5.11 16.77
N THR A 164 10.24 -4.69 16.91
CA THR A 164 10.87 -4.41 18.20
C THR A 164 11.34 -2.94 18.16
N PRO A 165 10.68 -2.01 18.87
CA PRO A 165 11.08 -0.61 18.90
C PRO A 165 12.39 -0.39 19.68
N THR A 166 13.14 0.63 19.33
CA THR A 166 14.41 1.02 19.98
C THR A 166 14.26 2.12 21.03
N PHE A 167 13.06 2.62 21.23
CA PHE A 167 12.63 3.60 22.23
C PHE A 167 11.15 3.42 22.52
N ASP A 168 10.66 4.01 23.62
CA ASP A 168 9.24 3.98 23.96
C ASP A 168 8.42 4.74 22.92
N CYS A 169 7.37 4.11 22.40
CA CYS A 169 6.54 4.67 21.33
C CYS A 169 5.13 5.00 21.83
N SER A 170 4.53 6.04 21.26
CA SER A 170 3.11 6.31 21.37
C SER A 170 2.31 5.52 20.31
N GLU A 171 2.94 5.19 19.18
CA GLU A 171 2.29 4.53 18.05
C GLU A 171 3.34 3.84 17.15
N ILE A 172 2.96 2.68 16.59
CA ILE A 172 3.67 2.05 15.47
C ILE A 172 2.70 1.95 14.30
N VAL A 173 3.09 2.41 13.10
CA VAL A 173 2.26 2.39 11.90
C VAL A 173 2.92 1.57 10.80
N VAL A 174 2.21 0.60 10.26
CA VAL A 174 2.58 -0.09 9.01
C VAL A 174 1.75 0.50 7.88
N THR A 175 2.41 0.98 6.82
CA THR A 175 1.74 1.62 5.67
C THR A 175 2.18 0.94 4.37
N ALA A 176 1.25 0.39 3.59
CA ALA A 176 1.51 -0.09 2.23
C ALA A 176 1.65 1.10 1.27
N HIS A 177 2.60 1.04 0.34
CA HIS A 177 2.89 2.17 -0.55
C HIS A 177 1.93 2.29 -1.73
N LYS A 178 1.31 1.18 -2.17
CA LYS A 178 0.30 1.21 -3.24
C LYS A 178 -1.07 1.61 -2.68
N SER A 179 -1.74 2.54 -3.33
CA SER A 179 -3.05 3.09 -2.87
C SER A 179 -4.16 2.04 -2.81
N THR A 180 -4.08 1.04 -3.68
CA THR A 180 -5.09 -0.02 -3.79
C THR A 180 -4.87 -1.18 -2.82
N ASP A 181 -3.71 -1.23 -2.15
CA ASP A 181 -3.38 -2.27 -1.19
C ASP A 181 -4.28 -2.16 0.05
N ALA A 182 -4.53 -3.30 0.67
CA ALA A 182 -5.32 -3.39 1.87
C ALA A 182 -4.56 -4.19 2.93
N LEU A 183 -4.10 -3.51 3.98
CA LEU A 183 -3.53 -4.15 5.17
C LEU A 183 -4.61 -4.52 6.18
N ALA A 184 -5.77 -3.84 6.13
CA ALA A 184 -6.94 -4.09 6.96
C ALA A 184 -8.23 -3.73 6.19
N GLY A 185 -9.40 -4.07 6.75
CA GLY A 185 -10.69 -3.75 6.15
C GLY A 185 -11.77 -4.79 6.47
N THR A 186 -12.90 -4.69 5.78
CA THR A 186 -14.01 -5.65 5.87
C THR A 186 -13.97 -6.58 4.66
N PHE A 187 -14.11 -7.88 4.84
CA PHE A 187 -13.95 -8.88 3.77
C PHE A 187 -14.81 -10.13 4.00
N ASP A 188 -14.87 -10.97 2.98
CA ASP A 188 -15.47 -12.29 3.03
C ASP A 188 -14.38 -13.35 3.18
N VAL A 189 -14.64 -14.38 4.02
CA VAL A 189 -13.75 -15.54 4.21
C VAL A 189 -14.47 -16.79 3.71
N ALA A 190 -14.04 -17.31 2.57
CA ALA A 190 -14.51 -18.59 2.06
C ALA A 190 -13.65 -19.73 2.65
N ILE A 191 -14.29 -20.87 2.94
CA ILE A 191 -13.66 -22.06 3.51
C ILE A 191 -13.82 -23.21 2.52
N ASP A 192 -12.71 -23.78 2.06
CA ASP A 192 -12.70 -24.86 1.08
C ASP A 192 -13.07 -26.24 1.69
N GLY A 193 -12.97 -27.30 0.88
CA GLY A 193 -13.20 -28.68 1.30
C GLY A 193 -12.33 -29.10 2.49
N GLU A 194 -11.09 -28.67 2.52
CA GLU A 194 -10.06 -28.98 3.51
C GLU A 194 -10.07 -28.01 4.72
N GLY A 195 -11.05 -27.12 4.79
CA GLY A 195 -11.13 -26.11 5.85
C GLY A 195 -10.14 -24.96 5.69
N THR A 196 -9.51 -24.78 4.52
CA THR A 196 -8.53 -23.70 4.30
C THR A 196 -9.24 -22.41 3.94
N PRO A 197 -8.96 -21.29 4.65
CA PRO A 197 -9.58 -20.01 4.35
C PRO A 197 -8.96 -19.31 3.15
N SER A 198 -9.80 -18.58 2.42
CA SER A 198 -9.39 -17.61 1.40
C SER A 198 -10.19 -16.32 1.55
N ILE A 199 -9.53 -15.18 1.33
CA ILE A 199 -10.13 -13.85 1.45
C ILE A 199 -10.63 -13.39 0.09
N SER A 200 -11.79 -12.75 0.08
CA SER A 200 -12.36 -12.12 -1.10
C SER A 200 -13.15 -10.86 -0.72
N LYS A 201 -13.54 -10.07 -1.73
CA LYS A 201 -14.43 -8.91 -1.58
C LYS A 201 -14.00 -7.94 -0.47
N ILE A 202 -12.74 -7.50 -0.46
CA ILE A 202 -12.27 -6.55 0.54
C ILE A 202 -12.92 -5.18 0.29
N THR A 203 -13.61 -4.66 1.30
CA THR A 203 -14.24 -3.34 1.34
C THR A 203 -13.70 -2.56 2.53
N LYS A 204 -14.04 -1.28 2.65
CA LYS A 204 -13.51 -0.39 3.71
C LYS A 204 -11.99 -0.58 3.90
N LYS A 205 -11.28 -0.66 2.79
CA LYS A 205 -9.84 -0.93 2.76
C LYS A 205 -9.06 0.13 3.53
N SER A 206 -8.12 -0.31 4.36
CA SER A 206 -7.07 0.54 4.90
C SER A 206 -5.71 0.05 4.41
N ARG A 207 -4.91 0.95 3.86
CA ARG A 207 -3.50 0.70 3.55
C ARG A 207 -2.57 0.93 4.75
N GLU A 208 -3.14 1.33 5.89
CA GLU A 208 -2.42 1.56 7.14
C GLU A 208 -3.00 0.69 8.24
N VAL A 209 -2.12 0.16 9.08
CA VAL A 209 -2.49 -0.45 10.36
C VAL A 209 -1.65 0.20 11.45
N LYS A 210 -2.32 0.61 12.52
CA LYS A 210 -1.73 1.29 13.66
C LYS A 210 -1.79 0.39 14.87
N LEU A 211 -0.69 0.34 15.59
CA LEU A 211 -0.61 -0.25 16.92
C LEU A 211 -0.51 0.90 17.93
N THR A 212 -1.42 0.96 18.88
CA THR A 212 -1.52 2.01 19.90
C THR A 212 -1.55 1.39 21.30
N GLY A 213 -1.25 2.17 22.34
CA GLY A 213 -1.24 1.72 23.71
C GLY A 213 0.12 1.87 24.37
N ILE A 214 0.49 0.96 25.27
CA ILE A 214 1.79 0.98 25.94
C ILE A 214 2.78 0.20 25.08
N ILE A 215 3.73 0.92 24.47
CA ILE A 215 4.74 0.35 23.58
C ILE A 215 6.12 0.72 24.13
N GLU A 216 6.77 -0.26 24.77
CA GLU A 216 8.04 -0.06 25.46
C GLU A 216 9.22 -0.45 24.58
N LYS A 217 10.33 0.22 24.82
CA LYS A 217 11.62 -0.05 24.19
C LYS A 217 12.04 -1.51 24.38
N ASP A 218 12.66 -2.09 23.33
CA ASP A 218 13.28 -3.43 23.34
C ASP A 218 12.29 -4.58 23.64
N LYS A 219 10.98 -4.33 23.54
CA LYS A 219 9.92 -5.33 23.64
C LYS A 219 9.39 -5.69 22.27
N ASP A 220 8.94 -6.92 22.12
CA ASP A 220 8.37 -7.42 20.87
C ASP A 220 6.87 -7.13 20.80
N TYR A 221 6.41 -6.65 19.67
CA TYR A 221 5.00 -6.42 19.36
C TYR A 221 4.65 -7.04 18.02
N TYR A 222 3.40 -7.51 17.90
CA TYR A 222 2.93 -8.14 16.68
C TYR A 222 1.69 -7.41 16.15
N ILE A 223 1.73 -7.07 14.89
CA ILE A 223 0.67 -6.39 14.15
C ILE A 223 0.09 -7.39 13.17
N LEU A 224 -1.23 -7.52 13.12
CA LEU A 224 -1.90 -8.45 12.24
C LEU A 224 -2.36 -7.74 10.98
N LEU A 225 -2.07 -8.34 9.82
CA LEU A 225 -2.29 -7.76 8.51
C LEU A 225 -3.06 -8.74 7.62
N LEU A 226 -3.83 -8.22 6.67
CA LEU A 226 -4.38 -9.03 5.60
C LEU A 226 -3.24 -9.57 4.72
N PRO A 227 -3.27 -10.86 4.35
CA PRO A 227 -2.33 -11.42 3.40
C PRO A 227 -2.52 -10.80 2.01
N GLY A 228 -1.42 -10.70 1.24
CA GLY A 228 -1.44 -10.13 -0.10
C GLY A 228 -0.05 -9.94 -0.69
N THR A 229 0.01 -9.58 -1.97
CA THR A 229 1.25 -9.15 -2.63
C THR A 229 1.26 -7.63 -2.69
N PHE A 230 2.29 -7.03 -2.09
CA PHE A 230 2.50 -5.59 -1.98
C PHE A 230 3.59 -5.19 -2.98
N GLU A 231 3.18 -4.81 -4.18
CA GLU A 231 4.10 -4.59 -5.32
C GLU A 231 5.07 -3.44 -5.07
N ASN A 232 4.63 -2.36 -4.43
CA ASN A 232 5.42 -1.17 -4.16
C ASN A 232 6.10 -1.18 -2.78
N GLY A 233 5.92 -2.28 -2.03
CA GLY A 233 6.46 -2.40 -0.69
C GLY A 233 5.65 -1.67 0.39
N PHE A 234 6.30 -1.37 1.51
CA PHE A 234 5.67 -0.78 2.68
C PHE A 234 6.68 0.02 3.51
N SER A 235 6.19 0.80 4.45
CA SER A 235 6.97 1.44 5.51
C SER A 235 6.44 1.09 6.89
N VAL A 236 7.34 1.07 7.87
CA VAL A 236 7.02 0.98 9.30
C VAL A 236 7.54 2.23 9.97
N THR A 237 6.65 2.94 10.63
CA THR A 237 6.93 4.21 11.29
C THR A 237 6.74 4.07 12.79
N LEU A 238 7.73 4.49 13.56
CA LEU A 238 7.67 4.62 15.02
C LEU A 238 7.48 6.09 15.38
N LYS A 239 6.54 6.39 16.27
CA LYS A 239 6.38 7.71 16.89
C LYS A 239 6.85 7.65 18.34
N PRO A 240 7.88 8.41 18.74
CA PRO A 240 8.34 8.46 20.12
C PRO A 240 7.22 8.91 21.06
N LYS A 241 7.22 8.37 22.27
CA LYS A 241 6.27 8.77 23.32
C LYS A 241 6.57 10.17 23.84
N ASP A 242 7.84 10.50 23.99
CA ASP A 242 8.29 11.73 24.67
C ASP A 242 8.57 12.88 23.69
N ASP A 243 8.62 12.63 22.38
CA ASP A 243 8.88 13.64 21.34
C ASP A 243 7.96 13.43 20.14
N THR A 244 6.80 14.06 20.19
CA THR A 244 5.78 13.99 19.11
C THR A 244 6.18 14.74 17.84
N THR A 245 7.28 15.50 17.86
CA THR A 245 7.79 16.25 16.69
C THR A 245 8.62 15.39 15.77
N LYS A 246 9.02 14.19 16.22
CA LYS A 246 9.85 13.26 15.47
C LYS A 246 9.09 11.99 15.12
N LYS A 247 9.52 11.39 14.00
CA LYS A 247 9.13 10.04 13.57
C LYS A 247 10.38 9.31 13.11
N TYR A 248 10.37 8.00 13.21
CA TYR A 248 11.45 7.15 12.72
C TYR A 248 10.86 6.08 11.83
N PHE A 249 11.37 5.89 10.61
CA PHE A 249 10.83 4.90 9.70
C PHE A 249 11.89 3.99 9.09
N LYS A 250 11.47 2.79 8.74
CA LYS A 250 12.11 1.90 7.78
C LYS A 250 11.15 1.60 6.65
N GLN A 251 11.67 1.42 5.44
CA GLN A 251 10.85 1.10 4.27
C GLN A 251 11.48 0.01 3.42
N LYS A 252 10.63 -0.73 2.74
CA LYS A 252 10.96 -1.65 1.66
C LYS A 252 10.23 -1.17 0.40
N ASN A 253 10.97 -0.79 -0.63
CA ASN A 253 10.42 -0.25 -1.89
C ASN A 253 10.41 -1.29 -3.02
N SER A 254 10.41 -2.56 -2.67
CA SER A 254 10.31 -3.67 -3.61
C SER A 254 9.15 -4.57 -3.27
N SER A 255 8.61 -5.25 -4.27
CA SER A 255 7.52 -6.20 -4.10
C SER A 255 7.83 -7.26 -3.04
N PHE A 256 6.84 -7.61 -2.25
CA PHE A 256 6.87 -8.77 -1.37
C PHE A 256 5.47 -9.37 -1.21
N THR A 257 5.43 -10.66 -0.90
CA THR A 257 4.20 -11.39 -0.64
C THR A 257 4.16 -11.81 0.82
N LEU A 258 3.03 -11.55 1.46
CA LEU A 258 2.70 -11.97 2.81
C LEU A 258 1.55 -12.97 2.70
N ASN A 259 1.80 -14.24 3.00
CA ASN A 259 0.76 -15.26 2.97
C ASN A 259 0.02 -15.30 4.30
N ARG A 260 -1.18 -15.89 4.31
CA ARG A 260 -1.85 -16.18 5.58
C ARG A 260 -0.92 -17.03 6.48
N ASN A 261 -0.98 -16.80 7.76
CA ASN A 261 -0.16 -17.50 8.76
C ASN A 261 1.36 -17.25 8.67
N ASP A 262 1.84 -16.40 7.75
CA ASP A 262 3.25 -15.98 7.73
C ASP A 262 3.56 -15.09 8.93
N LEU A 263 4.76 -15.27 9.50
CA LEU A 263 5.36 -14.33 10.45
C LEU A 263 6.50 -13.59 9.77
N TRP A 264 6.29 -12.30 9.47
CA TRP A 264 7.38 -11.46 9.05
C TRP A 264 8.04 -10.78 10.26
N ASN A 265 9.29 -11.12 10.51
CA ASN A 265 10.07 -10.52 11.58
C ASN A 265 10.92 -9.36 11.04
N LEU A 266 10.52 -8.13 11.34
CA LEU A 266 11.30 -6.92 11.00
C LEU A 266 12.52 -6.74 11.94
N GLY A 267 12.51 -7.40 13.09
CA GLY A 267 13.52 -7.28 14.12
C GLY A 267 13.53 -5.92 14.79
N LYS A 268 14.68 -5.57 15.35
CA LYS A 268 14.90 -4.27 15.98
C LYS A 268 14.92 -3.15 14.94
N MET A 269 14.28 -2.03 15.26
CA MET A 269 14.21 -0.85 14.40
C MET A 269 15.49 0.01 14.44
N GLU A 270 16.66 -0.62 14.61
CA GLU A 270 17.96 0.05 14.56
C GLU A 270 18.22 0.66 13.17
N GLY A 271 18.81 1.86 13.13
CA GLY A 271 19.08 2.57 11.86
C GLY A 271 17.84 3.05 11.13
N ALA A 272 16.69 3.16 11.81
CA ALA A 272 15.52 3.81 11.25
C ALA A 272 15.81 5.29 10.93
N THR A 273 15.31 5.78 9.80
CA THR A 273 15.51 7.16 9.37
C THR A 273 14.65 8.11 10.18
N GLU A 274 15.27 9.12 10.80
CA GLU A 274 14.55 10.19 11.50
C GLU A 274 13.87 11.13 10.50
N VAL A 275 12.62 11.48 10.80
CA VAL A 275 11.87 12.56 10.14
C VAL A 275 11.54 13.59 11.19
N SER A 276 12.10 14.79 11.03
CA SER A 276 11.84 15.97 11.82
C SER A 276 11.79 17.19 10.89
N GLU A 277 11.33 18.33 11.36
CA GLU A 277 11.24 19.56 10.55
C GLU A 277 12.57 19.90 9.83
N SER A 278 13.71 19.61 10.45
CA SER A 278 15.04 19.89 9.90
C SER A 278 15.49 18.88 8.82
N THR A 279 14.91 17.67 8.79
CA THR A 279 15.35 16.58 7.88
C THR A 279 14.37 16.38 6.72
N ILE A 280 13.19 17.00 6.73
CA ILE A 280 12.22 16.88 5.64
C ILE A 280 12.80 17.51 4.36
N PRO A 281 12.89 16.74 3.26
CA PRO A 281 13.46 17.21 2.00
C PRO A 281 12.44 18.05 1.21
N TYR A 282 12.09 19.22 1.74
CA TYR A 282 11.15 20.14 1.08
C TYR A 282 11.62 20.49 -0.33
N ILE A 283 10.67 20.73 -1.25
CA ILE A 283 11.00 21.36 -2.53
C ILE A 283 11.69 22.69 -2.23
N THR A 284 12.94 22.82 -2.67
CA THR A 284 13.79 23.96 -2.34
C THR A 284 14.38 24.56 -3.61
N PHE A 285 14.13 25.87 -3.81
CA PHE A 285 14.74 26.66 -4.87
C PHE A 285 15.89 27.49 -4.30
N THR A 286 17.03 27.43 -5.00
CA THR A 286 18.22 28.23 -4.70
C THR A 286 18.60 29.04 -5.91
N ALA A 287 19.06 30.28 -5.69
CA ALA A 287 19.60 31.14 -6.70
C ALA A 287 20.74 31.98 -6.10
N ASP A 288 21.80 32.21 -6.86
CA ASP A 288 22.99 32.94 -6.38
C ASP A 288 22.72 34.45 -6.27
N GLU A 289 21.74 34.95 -7.03
CA GLU A 289 21.31 36.35 -7.01
C GLU A 289 19.82 36.46 -6.64
N LYS A 290 19.36 37.69 -6.37
CA LYS A 290 17.96 37.95 -6.06
C LYS A 290 17.05 37.50 -7.21
N GLN A 291 16.13 36.64 -6.87
CA GLN A 291 15.10 36.09 -7.73
C GLN A 291 13.73 36.37 -7.14
N THR A 292 12.70 36.33 -7.96
CA THR A 292 11.31 36.35 -7.52
C THR A 292 10.57 35.13 -8.02
N PHE A 293 9.62 34.69 -7.24
CA PHE A 293 8.80 33.53 -7.51
C PHE A 293 7.33 33.96 -7.53
N LYS A 294 6.59 33.54 -8.56
CA LYS A 294 5.16 33.74 -8.67
C LYS A 294 4.49 32.40 -8.94
N TYR A 295 3.38 32.21 -8.28
CA TYR A 295 2.47 31.11 -8.54
C TYR A 295 1.29 31.61 -9.39
N TYR A 296 0.94 30.86 -10.43
CA TYR A 296 -0.22 31.14 -11.26
C TYR A 296 -1.15 29.96 -11.22
N ASP A 297 -2.36 30.15 -10.74
CA ASP A 297 -3.46 29.27 -11.06
C ASP A 297 -3.94 29.64 -12.48
N ASN A 298 -3.82 28.69 -13.42
CA ASN A 298 -4.16 28.97 -14.83
C ASN A 298 -5.65 29.05 -15.11
N TYR A 299 -6.49 28.85 -14.08
CA TYR A 299 -7.94 28.86 -14.24
C TYR A 299 -8.64 29.84 -13.30
N THR A 300 -9.03 30.95 -13.84
CA THR A 300 -9.68 32.06 -13.14
C THR A 300 -11.11 31.80 -12.68
N GLN A 301 -11.64 30.59 -12.74
CA GLN A 301 -13.04 30.34 -12.38
C GLN A 301 -13.39 29.00 -11.68
N ALA A 302 -12.47 28.08 -11.41
CA ALA A 302 -12.87 26.75 -10.94
C ALA A 302 -12.08 26.12 -9.78
N HIS A 303 -11.03 26.74 -9.25
CA HIS A 303 -10.15 26.07 -8.28
C HIS A 303 -9.85 26.90 -7.02
N GLU A 304 -10.83 26.98 -6.16
CA GLU A 304 -10.71 27.47 -4.78
C GLU A 304 -10.00 26.45 -3.85
N GLY A 305 -9.12 25.59 -4.31
CA GLY A 305 -8.61 24.52 -3.45
C GLY A 305 -7.10 24.35 -3.40
N ALA A 306 -6.36 24.49 -4.50
CA ALA A 306 -4.92 24.20 -4.52
C ALA A 306 -4.08 25.21 -3.74
N ASN A 307 -4.50 26.47 -3.67
CA ASN A 307 -3.81 27.53 -2.95
C ASN A 307 -3.93 27.42 -1.42
N GLU A 308 -4.95 26.76 -0.91
CA GLU A 308 -5.18 26.62 0.53
C GLU A 308 -4.19 25.69 1.21
N TYR A 309 -3.59 24.75 0.46
CA TYR A 309 -2.73 23.70 1.01
C TYR A 309 -1.24 23.94 0.77
N LEU A 310 -0.88 24.78 -0.22
CA LEU A 310 0.52 25.06 -0.53
C LEU A 310 1.06 26.16 0.39
N GLU A 311 2.14 25.84 1.06
CA GLU A 311 2.86 26.76 1.94
C GLU A 311 4.27 27.01 1.41
N TYR A 312 4.81 28.19 1.70
CA TYR A 312 6.18 28.55 1.40
C TYR A 312 6.91 29.13 2.62
N SER A 313 8.22 28.97 2.63
CA SER A 313 9.12 29.58 3.59
C SER A 313 10.34 30.12 2.85
N VAL A 314 10.80 31.32 3.22
CA VAL A 314 11.99 31.94 2.69
C VAL A 314 13.05 32.00 3.78
N ASN A 315 14.28 31.60 3.46
CA ASN A 315 15.43 31.61 4.36
C ASN A 315 15.19 30.90 5.71
N GLY A 316 14.39 29.81 5.68
CA GLY A 316 14.05 29.08 6.90
C GLY A 316 13.11 29.81 7.88
N GLY A 317 12.50 30.92 7.44
CA GLY A 317 11.51 31.65 8.22
C GLY A 317 10.17 30.89 8.34
N GLU A 318 9.19 31.57 8.91
CA GLU A 318 7.83 31.01 9.11
C GLU A 318 7.22 30.53 7.80
N TRP A 319 6.44 29.43 7.89
CA TRP A 319 5.64 28.93 6.79
C TRP A 319 4.40 29.82 6.60
N LYS A 320 4.16 30.25 5.36
CA LYS A 320 3.06 31.10 4.95
C LYS A 320 2.25 30.42 3.85
N LYS A 321 0.94 30.52 3.89
CA LYS A 321 0.08 30.01 2.83
C LYS A 321 0.18 30.87 1.57
N PHE A 322 0.15 30.23 0.40
CA PHE A 322 0.07 30.97 -0.86
C PHE A 322 -1.26 31.72 -1.02
N ALA A 323 -2.34 31.23 -0.42
CA ALA A 323 -3.63 31.93 -0.38
C ALA A 323 -3.56 33.31 0.28
N ASP A 324 -2.62 33.53 1.22
CA ASP A 324 -2.42 34.81 1.89
C ASP A 324 -1.62 35.80 1.03
N VAL A 325 -1.04 35.35 -0.09
CA VAL A 325 -0.32 36.22 -1.03
C VAL A 325 -1.32 36.82 -1.99
N VAL A 326 -1.54 38.14 -1.87
CA VAL A 326 -2.40 38.88 -2.80
C VAL A 326 -2.04 38.56 -4.23
N SER A 327 -3.01 38.23 -5.06
CA SER A 327 -2.88 37.87 -6.47
C SER A 327 -1.79 38.71 -7.16
N PHE A 328 -0.82 38.03 -7.79
CA PHE A 328 0.32 38.63 -8.50
C PHE A 328 1.50 39.15 -7.63
N SER A 329 1.50 39.04 -6.32
CA SER A 329 2.67 39.36 -5.51
C SER A 329 3.80 38.39 -5.76
N ALA A 330 5.01 38.88 -5.98
CA ALA A 330 6.20 38.06 -6.13
C ALA A 330 6.87 37.83 -4.79
N VAL A 331 7.16 36.59 -4.46
CA VAL A 331 7.99 36.23 -3.31
C VAL A 331 9.47 36.35 -3.70
N SER A 332 10.24 37.16 -2.99
CA SER A 332 11.70 37.32 -3.24
C SER A 332 12.48 36.23 -2.52
N PHE A 333 13.45 35.62 -3.22
CA PHE A 333 14.43 34.67 -2.69
C PHE A 333 15.76 34.78 -3.44
N GLY A 334 16.75 34.00 -3.08
CA GLY A 334 18.06 33.99 -3.71
C GLY A 334 18.97 35.15 -3.27
N GLY A 335 20.27 34.99 -3.48
CA GLY A 335 21.29 35.89 -2.93
C GLY A 335 21.12 36.05 -1.41
N GLY A 336 21.15 37.30 -0.95
CA GLY A 336 20.97 37.62 0.48
C GLY A 336 19.57 37.31 1.06
N ASN A 337 18.57 36.98 0.23
CA ASN A 337 17.23 36.62 0.70
C ASN A 337 17.09 35.12 1.06
N GLY A 338 18.14 34.31 0.85
CA GLY A 338 18.13 32.87 1.16
C GLY A 338 17.26 32.03 0.20
N ASN A 339 17.04 30.78 0.58
CA ASN A 339 16.33 29.79 -0.24
C ASN A 339 14.82 29.91 -0.09
N LEU A 340 14.09 29.57 -1.16
CA LEU A 340 12.64 29.38 -1.12
C LEU A 340 12.32 27.90 -0.94
N ARG A 341 11.55 27.54 0.08
CA ARG A 341 11.04 26.18 0.31
C ARG A 341 9.53 26.11 0.13
N LEU A 342 9.05 25.00 -0.39
CA LEU A 342 7.63 24.71 -0.56
C LEU A 342 7.26 23.40 0.13
N ARG A 343 6.04 23.36 0.69
CA ARG A 343 5.42 22.15 1.24
C ARG A 343 3.90 22.19 1.08
N ALA A 344 3.26 21.04 1.19
CA ALA A 344 1.80 20.96 1.30
C ALA A 344 1.39 19.76 2.16
N LYS A 345 0.17 19.83 2.70
CA LYS A 345 -0.50 18.73 3.41
C LYS A 345 -1.93 18.65 2.90
N VAL A 346 -2.08 18.07 1.72
CA VAL A 346 -3.38 18.03 1.02
C VAL A 346 -4.27 16.90 1.54
N GLY A 347 -3.67 15.82 2.10
CA GLY A 347 -4.41 14.58 2.34
C GLY A 347 -4.81 13.90 1.01
N GLN A 348 -4.69 12.59 0.94
CA GLN A 348 -4.88 11.85 -0.33
C GLN A 348 -6.29 11.93 -0.91
N GLU A 349 -7.29 12.17 -0.08
CA GLU A 349 -8.71 12.26 -0.43
C GLU A 349 -9.10 13.63 -1.03
N ASN A 350 -8.28 14.64 -0.83
CA ASN A 350 -8.59 16.02 -1.22
C ASN A 350 -7.82 16.52 -2.45
N TYR A 351 -6.94 15.69 -3.04
CA TYR A 351 -6.27 16.02 -4.29
C TYR A 351 -7.27 15.94 -5.44
N LYS A 352 -8.10 16.98 -5.57
CA LYS A 352 -9.10 17.08 -6.65
C LYS A 352 -8.40 17.17 -7.99
N GLU A 353 -8.91 16.41 -8.94
CA GLU A 353 -8.52 16.50 -10.35
C GLU A 353 -8.77 17.92 -10.89
N SER A 354 -7.71 18.70 -11.03
CA SER A 354 -7.77 19.88 -11.89
C SER A 354 -7.02 19.58 -13.18
N ASP A 355 -7.59 19.90 -14.33
CA ASP A 355 -6.98 19.69 -15.65
C ASP A 355 -5.78 20.60 -15.89
N ALA A 356 -5.49 21.55 -15.01
CA ALA A 356 -4.33 22.42 -15.03
C ALA A 356 -3.61 22.34 -13.68
N GLY A 357 -2.42 21.71 -13.67
CA GLY A 357 -1.53 21.74 -12.52
C GLY A 357 -1.03 23.14 -12.19
N PRO A 358 -0.51 23.39 -10.99
CA PRO A 358 0.05 24.66 -10.61
C PRO A 358 1.20 25.04 -11.55
N MET A 359 1.24 26.27 -12.00
CA MET A 359 2.35 26.83 -12.77
C MET A 359 3.14 27.82 -11.91
N PHE A 360 4.45 27.62 -11.85
CA PHE A 360 5.37 28.55 -11.21
C PHE A 360 6.09 29.38 -12.26
N LYS A 361 6.43 30.63 -11.93
CA LYS A 361 7.29 31.47 -12.79
C LYS A 361 8.30 32.23 -11.96
N PHE A 362 9.53 32.27 -12.46
CA PHE A 362 10.56 33.15 -11.92
C PHE A 362 10.53 34.50 -12.64
N GLY A 363 10.64 35.58 -11.89
CA GLY A 363 10.56 36.95 -12.44
C GLY A 363 11.83 37.33 -13.21
N ASN A 364 13.01 37.04 -12.65
CA ASN A 364 14.28 37.33 -13.34
C ASN A 364 14.67 36.11 -14.22
N LYS A 365 14.64 36.32 -15.55
CA LYS A 365 14.88 35.27 -16.56
C LYS A 365 16.36 34.93 -16.75
N THR A 366 17.28 35.76 -16.26
CA THR A 366 18.73 35.59 -16.41
C THR A 366 19.38 34.90 -15.21
N VAL A 367 18.76 35.00 -14.04
CA VAL A 367 19.26 34.36 -12.82
C VAL A 367 18.95 32.87 -12.84
N GLU A 368 19.98 32.05 -12.75
CA GLU A 368 19.86 30.61 -12.70
C GLU A 368 19.23 30.14 -11.40
N VAL A 369 18.36 29.12 -11.50
CA VAL A 369 17.66 28.54 -10.35
C VAL A 369 17.88 27.03 -10.32
N LYS A 370 18.29 26.51 -9.19
CA LYS A 370 18.37 25.07 -8.91
C LYS A 370 17.17 24.66 -8.05
N CYS A 371 16.58 23.51 -8.36
CA CYS A 371 15.54 22.89 -7.57
C CYS A 371 16.06 21.58 -6.99
N THR A 372 15.78 21.34 -5.71
CA THR A 372 16.09 20.11 -4.97
C THR A 372 14.88 19.71 -4.12
N GLY A 373 14.98 18.60 -3.40
CA GLY A 373 13.92 18.09 -2.52
C GLY A 373 13.10 16.98 -3.14
N ASP A 374 12.15 16.48 -2.39
CA ASP A 374 11.27 15.36 -2.78
C ASP A 374 9.88 15.90 -3.14
N ILE A 375 9.41 15.62 -4.36
CA ILE A 375 8.12 16.13 -4.85
C ILE A 375 6.94 15.69 -3.97
N ARG A 376 7.05 14.56 -3.27
CA ARG A 376 6.02 14.05 -2.37
C ARG A 376 5.73 14.97 -1.18
N THR A 377 6.68 15.85 -0.83
CA THR A 377 6.45 16.87 0.21
C THR A 377 5.41 17.91 -0.18
N LEU A 378 5.00 17.95 -1.46
CA LEU A 378 3.85 18.72 -1.94
C LEU A 378 2.52 17.98 -1.84
N ILE A 379 2.53 16.70 -1.40
CA ILE A 379 1.33 15.91 -1.14
C ILE A 379 1.09 15.82 0.36
N ASP A 380 2.09 15.33 1.10
CA ASP A 380 2.09 15.21 2.56
C ASP A 380 3.53 15.33 3.07
N TYR A 381 3.92 16.52 3.49
CA TYR A 381 5.29 16.75 3.95
C TYR A 381 5.62 15.98 5.25
N GLU A 382 4.62 15.67 6.08
CA GLU A 382 4.84 14.94 7.33
C GLU A 382 5.07 13.45 7.13
N ASN A 383 4.51 12.87 6.05
CA ASN A 383 4.62 11.46 5.73
C ASN A 383 5.05 11.25 4.27
N TYR A 384 5.90 12.14 3.74
CA TYR A 384 6.30 12.14 2.33
C TYR A 384 6.85 10.79 1.86
N TYR A 385 7.56 10.06 2.73
CA TYR A 385 8.17 8.76 2.42
C TYR A 385 7.15 7.67 2.04
N CYS A 386 5.91 7.79 2.47
CA CYS A 386 4.80 6.91 2.10
C CYS A 386 3.63 7.63 1.42
N ALA A 387 3.83 8.90 1.02
CA ALA A 387 2.80 9.66 0.30
C ALA A 387 2.50 8.99 -1.04
N ASN A 388 1.20 8.81 -1.30
CA ASN A 388 0.72 8.19 -2.52
C ASN A 388 0.69 9.19 -3.67
N THR A 389 1.34 8.84 -4.78
CA THR A 389 1.40 9.65 -5.98
C THR A 389 0.42 9.20 -7.08
N SER A 390 -0.34 8.12 -6.85
CA SER A 390 -1.23 7.54 -7.87
C SER A 390 -2.37 8.46 -8.32
N ASN A 391 -2.71 9.48 -7.54
CA ASN A 391 -3.70 10.51 -7.87
C ASN A 391 -3.08 11.91 -7.98
N ALA A 392 -1.77 12.04 -7.80
CA ALA A 392 -1.11 13.34 -7.82
C ALA A 392 -0.92 13.84 -9.26
N LYS A 393 -1.22 15.11 -9.49
CA LYS A 393 -1.02 15.77 -10.78
C LYS A 393 -0.05 16.93 -10.64
N PHE A 394 1.17 16.75 -11.15
CA PHE A 394 2.19 17.80 -11.23
C PHE A 394 2.31 18.31 -12.67
N MET A 395 1.21 18.29 -13.41
CA MET A 395 1.10 18.74 -14.78
C MET A 395 1.52 20.20 -14.90
N ASN A 396 2.41 20.51 -15.86
CA ASN A 396 2.92 21.84 -16.12
C ASN A 396 3.66 22.53 -14.96
N PHE A 397 4.02 21.81 -13.88
CA PHE A 397 4.51 22.40 -12.64
C PHE A 397 5.71 23.35 -12.85
N PHE A 398 6.68 22.99 -13.69
CA PHE A 398 7.84 23.81 -14.04
C PHE A 398 7.80 24.32 -15.50
N ASN A 399 6.65 24.26 -16.18
CA ASN A 399 6.54 24.60 -17.60
C ASN A 399 7.09 25.99 -17.89
N SER A 400 7.97 26.09 -18.93
CA SER A 400 8.58 27.31 -19.43
C SER A 400 9.52 28.05 -18.46
N MET A 401 10.02 27.36 -17.41
CA MET A 401 11.08 27.88 -16.54
C MET A 401 12.44 27.77 -17.22
N LYS A 402 12.74 28.73 -18.10
CA LYS A 402 13.94 28.69 -18.96
C LYS A 402 15.26 28.70 -18.20
N ASN A 403 15.28 29.25 -17.01
CA ASN A 403 16.46 29.39 -16.14
C ASN A 403 16.56 28.28 -15.07
N LEU A 404 15.66 27.29 -15.06
CA LEU A 404 15.74 26.11 -14.17
C LEU A 404 16.89 25.21 -14.62
N LYS A 405 17.83 24.88 -13.73
CA LYS A 405 19.03 24.08 -14.00
C LYS A 405 18.93 22.63 -13.52
N SER A 406 18.20 22.37 -12.44
CA SER A 406 18.00 21.05 -11.87
C SER A 406 16.55 20.84 -11.47
N ALA A 407 16.16 19.58 -11.38
CA ALA A 407 14.83 19.13 -11.01
C ALA A 407 14.82 18.50 -9.61
N PRO A 408 13.67 18.45 -8.92
CA PRO A 408 13.53 17.73 -7.66
C PRO A 408 13.58 16.21 -7.88
N TYR A 409 13.69 15.46 -6.80
CA TYR A 409 13.58 14.00 -6.79
C TYR A 409 12.12 13.56 -7.06
N LEU A 410 11.94 12.63 -8.01
CA LEU A 410 10.65 12.09 -8.45
C LEU A 410 10.58 10.58 -8.17
N PRO A 411 10.35 10.16 -6.92
CA PRO A 411 10.48 8.76 -6.49
C PRO A 411 9.31 7.85 -6.88
N SER A 412 8.26 8.37 -7.51
CA SER A 412 7.02 7.63 -7.78
C SER A 412 7.25 6.38 -8.62
N MET A 413 6.73 5.24 -8.16
CA MET A 413 6.77 3.96 -8.87
C MET A 413 5.52 3.75 -9.74
N GLU A 414 4.41 4.39 -9.38
CA GLU A 414 3.15 4.43 -10.12
C GLU A 414 2.77 5.86 -10.42
N LEU A 415 2.28 6.12 -11.62
CA LEU A 415 1.83 7.44 -12.03
C LEU A 415 0.34 7.43 -12.37
N ALA A 416 -0.36 8.44 -11.88
CA ALA A 416 -1.71 8.75 -12.33
C ALA A 416 -1.72 9.25 -13.78
N SER A 417 -2.90 9.23 -14.39
CA SER A 417 -3.12 9.88 -15.67
C SER A 417 -2.68 11.36 -15.60
N GLN A 418 -1.85 11.77 -16.56
CA GLN A 418 -1.31 13.14 -16.68
C GLN A 418 -0.39 13.59 -15.51
N CYS A 419 0.05 12.73 -14.63
CA CYS A 419 0.81 13.09 -13.41
C CYS A 419 1.97 14.07 -13.68
N TYR A 420 2.84 13.78 -14.67
CA TYR A 420 3.98 14.62 -15.04
C TYR A 420 3.85 15.20 -16.47
N TYR A 421 2.61 15.30 -16.99
CA TYR A 421 2.37 15.89 -18.31
C TYR A 421 2.98 17.30 -18.41
N ALA A 422 3.85 17.50 -19.41
CA ALA A 422 4.52 18.76 -19.69
C ALA A 422 5.24 19.42 -18.49
N MET A 423 5.63 18.63 -17.48
CA MET A 423 6.16 19.15 -16.21
C MET A 423 7.36 20.06 -16.41
N PHE A 424 8.31 19.72 -17.30
CA PHE A 424 9.49 20.52 -17.62
C PHE A 424 9.47 21.07 -19.06
N LYS A 425 8.31 21.10 -19.71
CA LYS A 425 8.19 21.60 -21.08
C LYS A 425 8.77 23.00 -21.20
N GLY A 426 9.69 23.22 -22.16
CA GLY A 426 10.30 24.52 -22.41
C GLY A 426 11.32 24.98 -21.36
N CYS A 427 11.76 24.11 -20.45
CA CYS A 427 12.85 24.38 -19.51
C CYS A 427 14.21 24.32 -20.25
N THR A 428 14.47 25.33 -21.09
CA THR A 428 15.65 25.35 -21.97
C THR A 428 16.99 25.36 -21.22
N GLY A 429 17.01 25.77 -19.94
CA GLY A 429 18.18 25.74 -19.07
C GLY A 429 18.44 24.42 -18.38
N LEU A 430 17.51 23.48 -18.41
CA LEU A 430 17.62 22.19 -17.70
C LEU A 430 18.72 21.33 -18.34
N THR A 431 19.81 21.09 -17.58
CA THR A 431 20.95 20.30 -18.03
C THR A 431 20.90 18.84 -17.57
N THR A 432 20.26 18.59 -16.43
CA THR A 432 20.15 17.28 -15.79
C THR A 432 18.69 16.97 -15.51
N ALA A 433 18.18 15.90 -16.12
CA ALA A 433 16.84 15.38 -15.82
C ALA A 433 16.80 14.70 -14.45
N PRO A 434 15.66 14.68 -13.76
CA PRO A 434 15.46 13.83 -12.59
C PRO A 434 15.45 12.36 -12.98
N GLU A 435 15.81 11.48 -12.05
CA GLU A 435 15.59 10.04 -12.19
C GLU A 435 14.08 9.75 -12.29
N LEU A 436 13.68 8.89 -13.23
CA LEU A 436 12.31 8.44 -13.39
C LEU A 436 12.21 6.96 -13.02
N ARG A 437 11.55 6.67 -11.92
CA ARG A 437 11.50 5.32 -11.33
C ARG A 437 10.22 4.55 -11.64
N ALA A 438 9.21 5.20 -12.24
CA ALA A 438 7.91 4.60 -12.45
C ALA A 438 7.97 3.45 -13.45
N THR A 439 7.54 2.29 -12.99
CA THR A 439 7.36 1.07 -13.77
C THR A 439 5.90 0.84 -14.18
N THR A 440 4.96 1.45 -13.46
CA THR A 440 3.52 1.46 -13.79
C THR A 440 3.13 2.84 -14.30
N LEU A 441 2.72 2.90 -15.56
CA LEU A 441 2.35 4.12 -16.26
C LEU A 441 0.86 4.17 -16.52
N ASP A 442 0.28 5.38 -16.48
CA ASP A 442 -1.07 5.65 -16.92
C ASP A 442 -1.09 6.64 -18.10
N THR A 443 -2.24 6.88 -18.64
CA THR A 443 -2.51 7.69 -19.83
C THR A 443 -1.90 9.09 -19.71
N PHE A 444 -1.13 9.54 -20.72
CA PHE A 444 -0.48 10.85 -20.81
C PHE A 444 0.54 11.16 -19.68
N CYS A 445 0.91 10.24 -18.82
CA CYS A 445 1.66 10.52 -17.58
C CYS A 445 2.98 11.28 -17.79
N TYR A 446 3.73 11.01 -18.85
CA TYR A 446 4.98 11.69 -19.22
C TYR A 446 4.89 12.46 -20.56
N ARG A 447 3.68 12.60 -21.11
CA ARG A 447 3.52 13.32 -22.38
C ARG A 447 4.15 14.70 -22.31
N GLU A 448 4.97 15.04 -23.30
CA GLU A 448 5.65 16.34 -23.44
C GLU A 448 6.53 16.74 -22.23
N MET A 449 6.90 15.82 -21.33
CA MET A 449 7.57 16.14 -20.05
C MET A 449 8.82 17.00 -20.24
N PHE A 450 9.65 16.70 -21.22
CA PHE A 450 10.89 17.44 -21.54
C PHE A 450 10.85 18.13 -22.92
N TYR A 451 9.66 18.34 -23.46
CA TYR A 451 9.51 19.02 -24.75
C TYR A 451 10.28 20.34 -24.79
N GLY A 452 11.24 20.49 -25.72
CA GLY A 452 12.01 21.73 -25.89
C GLY A 452 13.05 22.01 -24.80
N CYS A 453 13.47 21.02 -24.02
CA CYS A 453 14.60 21.14 -23.08
C CYS A 453 15.93 21.10 -23.84
N THR A 454 16.27 22.20 -24.51
CA THR A 454 17.38 22.26 -25.48
C THR A 454 18.77 22.09 -24.87
N SER A 455 18.94 22.28 -23.55
CA SER A 455 20.22 22.04 -22.84
C SER A 455 20.38 20.61 -22.30
N LEU A 456 19.33 19.79 -22.38
CA LEU A 456 19.36 18.42 -21.88
C LEU A 456 20.22 17.53 -22.78
N THR A 457 21.28 16.92 -22.22
CA THR A 457 22.22 16.07 -22.98
C THR A 457 21.93 14.57 -22.80
N THR A 458 21.42 14.16 -21.66
CA THR A 458 21.12 12.77 -21.32
C THR A 458 19.68 12.67 -20.82
N ALA A 459 18.89 11.79 -21.43
CA ALA A 459 17.57 11.45 -20.92
C ALA A 459 17.68 10.61 -19.63
N PRO A 460 16.72 10.70 -18.71
CA PRO A 460 16.60 9.71 -17.65
C PRO A 460 16.33 8.32 -18.25
N GLU A 461 16.68 7.26 -17.54
CA GLU A 461 16.25 5.92 -17.90
C GLU A 461 14.72 5.82 -17.83
N LEU A 462 14.11 5.13 -18.79
CA LEU A 462 12.68 4.87 -18.86
C LEU A 462 12.45 3.38 -18.52
N PRO A 463 12.22 3.04 -17.22
CA PRO A 463 12.27 1.65 -16.75
C PRO A 463 11.00 0.84 -17.02
N ALA A 464 9.88 1.49 -17.37
CA ALA A 464 8.62 0.81 -17.62
C ALA A 464 8.73 -0.17 -18.79
N THR A 465 8.36 -1.43 -18.57
CA THR A 465 8.37 -2.47 -19.58
C THR A 465 7.11 -2.48 -20.44
N LYS A 466 6.01 -1.93 -19.94
CA LYS A 466 4.74 -1.76 -20.64
C LYS A 466 4.36 -0.28 -20.71
N LEU A 467 4.05 0.20 -21.91
CA LEU A 467 3.69 1.59 -22.17
C LEU A 467 2.17 1.78 -22.11
N ALA A 468 1.73 2.95 -21.62
CA ALA A 468 0.34 3.40 -21.60
C ALA A 468 0.02 4.32 -22.79
N PHE A 469 -1.26 4.57 -23.01
CA PHE A 469 -1.75 5.46 -24.08
C PHE A 469 -1.13 6.85 -23.98
N TYR A 470 -0.46 7.33 -25.05
CA TYR A 470 0.24 8.63 -25.12
C TYR A 470 1.31 8.87 -24.04
N CYS A 471 1.79 7.89 -23.29
CA CYS A 471 2.64 8.13 -22.10
C CYS A 471 3.95 8.86 -22.43
N TYR A 472 4.67 8.52 -23.52
CA TYR A 472 5.90 9.19 -23.94
C TYR A 472 5.71 10.07 -25.19
N ASN A 473 4.46 10.37 -25.58
CA ASN A 473 4.18 11.20 -26.73
C ASN A 473 4.92 12.54 -26.62
N LYS A 474 5.76 12.87 -27.62
CA LYS A 474 6.58 14.08 -27.70
C LYS A 474 7.47 14.35 -26.48
N MET A 475 7.82 13.32 -25.70
CA MET A 475 8.52 13.48 -24.41
C MET A 475 9.81 14.28 -24.53
N PHE A 476 10.64 14.00 -25.54
CA PHE A 476 11.92 14.69 -25.80
C PHE A 476 11.91 15.50 -27.11
N TYR A 477 10.73 15.82 -27.63
CA TYR A 477 10.63 16.61 -28.86
C TYR A 477 11.43 17.90 -28.75
N GLY A 478 12.34 18.16 -29.70
CA GLY A 478 13.13 19.38 -29.75
C GLY A 478 14.22 19.51 -28.68
N CYS A 479 14.59 18.46 -27.98
CA CYS A 479 15.78 18.40 -27.10
C CYS A 479 17.04 18.33 -27.94
N SER A 480 17.48 19.45 -28.54
CA SER A 480 18.49 19.48 -29.60
C SER A 480 19.85 18.95 -29.20
N LYS A 481 20.27 19.06 -27.93
CA LYS A 481 21.53 18.55 -27.41
C LYS A 481 21.48 17.12 -26.87
N LEU A 482 20.32 16.46 -26.95
CA LEU A 482 20.15 15.13 -26.40
C LEU A 482 21.01 14.11 -27.14
N SER A 483 21.91 13.44 -26.42
CA SER A 483 22.87 12.46 -26.97
C SER A 483 22.64 11.04 -26.48
N LYS A 484 21.95 10.84 -25.37
CA LYS A 484 21.74 9.50 -24.78
C LYS A 484 20.32 9.30 -24.32
N VAL A 485 19.73 8.17 -24.73
CA VAL A 485 18.37 7.73 -24.35
C VAL A 485 18.38 6.24 -24.02
N THR A 486 17.76 5.85 -22.92
CA THR A 486 17.55 4.44 -22.53
C THR A 486 16.06 4.20 -22.30
N MET A 487 15.46 3.22 -23.01
CA MET A 487 14.06 2.82 -22.87
C MET A 487 13.97 1.28 -22.78
N LEU A 488 13.41 0.78 -21.68
CA LEU A 488 13.34 -0.65 -21.38
C LEU A 488 12.00 -1.29 -21.76
N ALA A 489 11.12 -0.58 -22.44
CA ALA A 489 9.80 -1.09 -22.83
C ALA A 489 9.93 -2.24 -23.84
N THR A 490 9.19 -3.31 -23.57
CA THR A 490 9.00 -4.47 -24.46
C THR A 490 7.58 -4.53 -25.04
N ASP A 491 6.60 -3.92 -24.33
CA ASP A 491 5.22 -3.72 -24.77
C ASP A 491 4.97 -2.23 -25.04
N TYR A 492 4.94 -1.84 -26.31
CA TYR A 492 4.74 -0.47 -26.81
C TYR A 492 3.54 -0.37 -27.76
N TYR A 493 2.57 -1.28 -27.63
CA TYR A 493 1.40 -1.33 -28.52
C TYR A 493 0.29 -0.36 -28.15
N ALA A 494 0.39 0.32 -27.00
CA ALA A 494 -0.56 1.35 -26.64
C ALA A 494 -0.53 2.51 -27.66
N SER A 495 -1.70 2.95 -28.13
CA SER A 495 -1.79 3.92 -29.19
C SER A 495 -1.05 5.22 -28.85
N PHE A 496 -0.26 5.68 -29.82
CA PHE A 496 0.51 6.93 -29.75
C PHE A 496 1.51 7.04 -28.59
N CYS A 497 1.83 5.92 -27.90
CA CYS A 497 2.71 5.94 -26.72
C CYS A 497 4.10 6.54 -27.02
N LEU A 498 4.65 6.35 -28.21
CA LEU A 498 5.95 6.85 -28.69
C LEU A 498 5.83 7.88 -29.82
N ASN A 499 4.63 8.41 -30.10
CA ASN A 499 4.45 9.32 -31.22
C ASN A 499 5.30 10.58 -31.03
N LYS A 500 6.21 10.83 -31.99
CA LYS A 500 7.12 12.01 -32.02
C LYS A 500 7.99 12.17 -30.76
N TRP A 501 8.25 11.09 -30.01
CA TRP A 501 8.96 11.18 -28.73
C TRP A 501 10.41 11.68 -28.82
N LEU A 502 11.09 11.46 -29.97
CA LEU A 502 12.46 11.89 -30.28
C LEU A 502 12.56 12.82 -31.50
N ASP A 503 11.43 13.31 -32.05
CA ASP A 503 11.46 14.20 -33.18
C ASP A 503 12.23 15.49 -32.84
N ASN A 504 13.15 15.90 -33.74
CA ASN A 504 14.04 17.04 -33.53
C ASN A 504 14.93 16.96 -32.28
N ALA A 505 15.06 15.79 -31.66
CA ALA A 505 15.98 15.55 -30.55
C ALA A 505 17.37 15.19 -31.09
N GLY A 506 18.43 15.64 -30.41
CA GLY A 506 19.82 15.33 -30.77
C GLY A 506 20.34 15.99 -32.05
N THR A 507 19.65 16.99 -32.58
CA THR A 507 20.06 17.67 -33.83
C THR A 507 21.37 18.44 -33.73
N SER A 508 21.76 18.82 -32.50
CA SER A 508 23.03 19.51 -32.18
C SER A 508 23.94 18.67 -31.27
N ALA A 509 23.73 17.36 -31.21
CA ALA A 509 24.58 16.45 -30.42
C ALA A 509 25.74 15.93 -31.30
N ASP A 510 26.96 15.86 -30.74
CA ASP A 510 28.15 15.31 -31.42
C ASP A 510 28.10 13.81 -31.68
N GLY A 511 27.20 13.10 -31.00
CA GLY A 511 26.91 11.69 -31.16
C GLY A 511 25.62 11.31 -30.44
N ARG A 512 25.04 10.18 -30.83
CA ARG A 512 23.78 9.70 -30.22
C ARG A 512 23.89 8.23 -29.89
N THR A 513 23.40 7.87 -28.70
CA THR A 513 23.27 6.48 -28.25
C THR A 513 21.84 6.20 -27.85
N LEU A 514 21.22 5.20 -28.44
CA LEU A 514 19.90 4.72 -28.11
C LEU A 514 20.01 3.29 -27.54
N LYS A 515 19.75 3.13 -26.26
CA LYS A 515 19.69 1.84 -25.59
C LYS A 515 18.23 1.38 -25.45
N LEU A 516 17.94 0.19 -25.95
CA LEU A 516 16.61 -0.42 -25.94
C LEU A 516 16.62 -1.78 -25.24
N ALA A 517 15.45 -2.30 -24.89
CA ALA A 517 15.30 -3.60 -24.26
C ALA A 517 15.94 -4.72 -25.10
N ASN A 518 15.70 -4.73 -26.42
CA ASN A 518 16.25 -5.72 -27.35
C ASN A 518 16.10 -5.29 -28.83
N GLN A 519 16.72 -6.06 -29.74
CA GLN A 519 16.66 -5.86 -31.19
C GLN A 519 15.23 -5.89 -31.77
N LYS A 520 14.33 -6.72 -31.21
CA LYS A 520 12.93 -6.81 -31.67
C LYS A 520 12.20 -5.49 -31.47
N VAL A 521 12.43 -4.85 -30.33
CA VAL A 521 11.86 -3.51 -30.02
C VAL A 521 12.38 -2.47 -31.01
N TYR A 522 13.70 -2.44 -31.28
CA TYR A 522 14.27 -1.53 -32.28
C TYR A 522 13.59 -1.67 -33.65
N ASN A 523 13.51 -2.90 -34.15
CA ASN A 523 12.91 -3.17 -35.45
C ASN A 523 11.42 -2.74 -35.49
N GLY A 524 10.71 -2.99 -34.41
CA GLY A 524 9.29 -2.66 -34.29
C GLY A 524 9.05 -1.15 -34.28
N ILE A 525 9.70 -0.39 -33.39
CA ILE A 525 9.49 1.07 -33.31
C ILE A 525 9.97 1.81 -34.56
N LYS A 526 11.00 1.27 -35.26
CA LYS A 526 11.43 1.77 -36.55
C LYS A 526 10.37 1.54 -37.62
N LYS A 527 9.79 0.34 -37.69
CA LYS A 527 8.71 -0.02 -38.64
C LYS A 527 7.47 0.83 -38.46
N GLU A 528 7.09 1.10 -37.21
CA GLU A 528 5.93 1.96 -36.88
C GLU A 528 6.18 3.47 -37.06
N GLY A 529 7.39 3.86 -37.47
CA GLY A 529 7.74 5.26 -37.70
C GLY A 529 7.95 6.08 -36.43
N TYR A 530 8.12 5.43 -35.27
CA TYR A 530 8.36 6.11 -34.00
C TYR A 530 9.82 6.55 -33.81
N LEU A 531 10.74 6.07 -34.70
CA LEU A 531 12.16 6.35 -34.60
C LEU A 531 12.61 7.27 -35.75
N PRO A 532 12.87 8.55 -35.49
CA PRO A 532 13.35 9.49 -36.51
C PRO A 532 14.76 9.09 -37.00
N GLU A 533 15.11 9.47 -38.23
CA GLU A 533 16.30 9.02 -38.94
C GLU A 533 17.59 9.21 -38.13
N GLN A 534 17.77 10.36 -37.48
CA GLN A 534 18.96 10.66 -36.69
C GLN A 534 19.17 9.74 -35.46
N TRP A 535 18.18 8.95 -35.07
CA TRP A 535 18.22 7.97 -34.00
C TRP A 535 18.24 6.51 -34.51
N GLN A 536 18.41 6.29 -35.82
CA GLN A 536 18.52 4.96 -36.41
C GLN A 536 19.97 4.50 -36.53
N LEU A 537 20.16 3.18 -36.71
CA LEU A 537 21.46 2.57 -36.93
C LEU A 537 22.14 3.21 -38.16
N GLY A 538 23.40 3.59 -37.99
CA GLY A 538 24.18 4.35 -39.00
C GLY A 538 24.22 5.86 -38.71
N GLN A 539 23.26 6.39 -37.97
CA GLN A 539 23.24 7.78 -37.49
C GLN A 539 23.37 7.87 -35.95
N ALA A 540 23.06 6.77 -35.24
CA ALA A 540 23.20 6.61 -33.79
C ALA A 540 23.82 5.24 -33.46
N ILE A 541 24.47 5.13 -32.29
CA ILE A 541 24.89 3.87 -31.69
C ILE A 541 23.63 3.23 -31.09
N ILE A 542 23.35 1.99 -31.47
CA ILE A 542 22.21 1.23 -30.94
C ILE A 542 22.74 0.17 -29.98
N GLU A 543 22.31 0.22 -28.74
CA GLU A 543 22.65 -0.73 -27.69
C GLU A 543 21.41 -1.50 -27.24
N TYR A 544 21.62 -2.72 -26.75
CA TYR A 544 20.55 -3.56 -26.21
C TYR A 544 20.84 -3.92 -24.76
N ASN A 545 19.77 -3.98 -23.96
CA ASN A 545 19.85 -4.48 -22.59
C ASN A 545 19.87 -6.01 -22.68
N ASN A 546 21.07 -6.60 -22.78
CA ASN A 546 21.21 -8.05 -22.78
C ASN A 546 20.85 -8.58 -21.38
N GLN A 547 19.61 -9.03 -21.22
CA GLN A 547 19.14 -9.92 -20.15
C GLN A 547 18.78 -11.27 -20.75
#